data_197d950a992b025fde67d88b6aba0458
#
_entry.id   197d950a992b025fde67d88b6aba0458
#
_cell.length_a   1.000
_cell.length_b   1.000
_cell.length_c   1.000
_cell.angle_alpha   90.00
_cell.angle_beta   90.00
_cell.angle_gamma   90.00
#
_symmetry.space_group_name_H-M   'P 1'
#
loop_
_entity.id
_entity.type
_entity.pdbx_description
1 polymer ?
#
loop_
_entity_poly.entity_id
_entity_poly.type
_entity_poly.pdbx_seq_one_letter_code
_entity_poly.pdbx_strand_id
1 'polypeptide(L)'
;MQCSSECGNCSVSSTNCTSCATTYYLDAQNNCVISCPEASYPLNGVCTTCTATNCSSCPGDSCQSCLSGNVIVIVSGAVTCQSSCPPATFISSNICYSCGTNCDVCTSATSCSQCNNSTSLYLGYCLAACPTGFTSVSGVCTPCQSGCKTCSDINTCTNCNSGLTNDGNGTCSYSNNNTVNCSIGYYANTLGNCSQCYPTCQTCLGGQVTDCLTCFSGSILTNGVCITSCNSN
;
A
#
# COMPACT_ATOMS: atom_id res chain seq x y z
N MET A 1 -34.55 -39.86 -40.52
CA MET A 1 -34.69 -38.68 -39.67
C MET A 1 -33.74 -37.66 -40.23
N GLN A 2 -34.18 -36.43 -40.49
CA GLN A 2 -33.32 -35.33 -40.93
C GLN A 2 -32.86 -34.55 -39.72
N CYS A 3 -31.56 -34.34 -39.56
CA CYS A 3 -31.00 -33.54 -38.47
C CYS A 3 -31.33 -32.04 -38.68
N SER A 4 -31.32 -31.27 -37.61
CA SER A 4 -31.36 -29.79 -37.66
C SER A 4 -30.16 -29.24 -38.44
N SER A 5 -30.25 -28.00 -38.94
CA SER A 5 -29.23 -27.39 -39.80
C SER A 5 -27.88 -27.19 -39.11
N GLU A 6 -27.89 -27.06 -37.79
CA GLU A 6 -26.68 -26.87 -36.94
C GLU A 6 -25.94 -28.21 -36.68
N CYS A 7 -26.67 -29.38 -36.78
CA CYS A 7 -26.07 -30.69 -36.58
C CYS A 7 -25.36 -31.17 -37.84
N GLY A 8 -24.14 -31.69 -37.71
CA GLY A 8 -23.49 -32.51 -38.72
C GLY A 8 -24.09 -33.91 -38.76
N ASN A 9 -24.30 -34.52 -37.59
CA ASN A 9 -25.00 -35.77 -37.37
C ASN A 9 -25.90 -35.70 -36.15
N CYS A 10 -26.96 -36.51 -36.10
CA CYS A 10 -27.89 -36.56 -34.97
C CYS A 10 -28.31 -38.02 -34.66
N SER A 11 -28.74 -38.25 -33.40
CA SER A 11 -29.27 -39.50 -32.93
C SER A 11 -30.53 -39.25 -32.10
N VAL A 12 -31.47 -40.18 -32.06
CA VAL A 12 -32.70 -40.16 -31.27
C VAL A 12 -33.69 -39.07 -31.68
N SER A 13 -33.25 -37.81 -31.88
CA SER A 13 -34.07 -36.70 -32.38
C SER A 13 -33.27 -35.81 -33.34
N SER A 14 -33.96 -34.95 -34.10
CA SER A 14 -33.32 -34.01 -35.05
C SER A 14 -32.43 -32.98 -34.39
N THR A 15 -32.63 -32.70 -33.09
CA THR A 15 -31.88 -31.72 -32.29
C THR A 15 -30.84 -32.34 -31.37
N ASN A 16 -30.82 -33.69 -31.21
CA ASN A 16 -29.81 -34.38 -30.43
C ASN A 16 -28.60 -34.65 -31.33
N CYS A 17 -27.68 -33.72 -31.40
CA CYS A 17 -26.52 -33.76 -32.26
C CYS A 17 -25.43 -34.69 -31.71
N THR A 18 -24.80 -35.49 -32.56
CA THR A 18 -23.57 -36.23 -32.22
C THR A 18 -22.33 -35.58 -32.80
N SER A 19 -22.50 -34.69 -33.76
CA SER A 19 -21.48 -33.77 -34.27
C SER A 19 -22.17 -32.51 -34.82
N CYS A 20 -21.44 -31.40 -34.87
CA CYS A 20 -21.97 -30.14 -35.36
C CYS A 20 -21.51 -29.83 -36.80
N ALA A 21 -22.27 -29.01 -37.51
CA ALA A 21 -21.85 -28.38 -38.74
C ALA A 21 -20.66 -27.43 -38.50
N THR A 22 -19.91 -27.13 -39.55
CA THR A 22 -18.82 -26.17 -39.50
C THR A 22 -19.31 -24.84 -38.89
N THR A 23 -18.55 -24.25 -37.95
CA THR A 23 -18.85 -23.03 -37.17
C THR A 23 -19.67 -23.22 -35.89
N TYR A 24 -20.11 -24.48 -35.61
CA TYR A 24 -20.82 -24.79 -34.37
C TYR A 24 -20.00 -25.76 -33.52
N TYR A 25 -20.22 -25.69 -32.19
CA TYR A 25 -19.59 -26.55 -31.19
C TYR A 25 -20.63 -27.35 -30.43
N LEU A 26 -20.35 -28.63 -30.18
CA LEU A 26 -21.23 -29.51 -29.41
C LEU A 26 -21.13 -29.18 -27.91
N ASP A 27 -22.26 -28.80 -27.29
CA ASP A 27 -22.34 -28.60 -25.86
C ASP A 27 -22.54 -29.91 -25.08
N ALA A 28 -22.52 -29.81 -23.74
CA ALA A 28 -22.72 -30.98 -22.86
C ALA A 28 -24.16 -31.57 -22.93
N GLN A 29 -25.10 -30.85 -23.51
CA GLN A 29 -26.50 -31.25 -23.72
C GLN A 29 -26.76 -31.82 -25.12
N ASN A 30 -25.70 -32.02 -25.92
CA ASN A 30 -25.75 -32.45 -27.31
C ASN A 30 -26.47 -31.46 -28.27
N ASN A 31 -26.41 -30.15 -27.94
CA ASN A 31 -26.83 -29.11 -28.87
C ASN A 31 -25.60 -28.50 -29.56
N CYS A 32 -25.81 -28.04 -30.80
CA CYS A 32 -24.80 -27.29 -31.52
C CYS A 32 -24.96 -25.80 -31.29
N VAL A 33 -23.95 -25.17 -30.67
CA VAL A 33 -23.94 -23.73 -30.29
C VAL A 33 -22.88 -22.98 -31.09
N ILE A 34 -23.14 -21.72 -31.42
CA ILE A 34 -22.17 -20.86 -32.13
C ILE A 34 -20.98 -20.50 -31.23
N SER A 35 -21.23 -20.35 -29.91
CA SER A 35 -20.22 -20.08 -28.90
C SER A 35 -20.42 -21.01 -27.71
N CYS A 36 -19.34 -21.50 -27.13
CA CYS A 36 -19.42 -22.32 -25.92
C CYS A 36 -20.00 -21.55 -24.74
N PRO A 37 -20.77 -22.24 -23.86
CA PRO A 37 -21.28 -21.64 -22.62
C PRO A 37 -20.15 -21.12 -21.71
N GLU A 38 -20.56 -20.31 -20.74
CA GLU A 38 -19.64 -19.85 -19.68
C GLU A 38 -18.92 -21.03 -19.00
N ALA A 39 -17.69 -20.84 -18.59
CA ALA A 39 -16.81 -21.84 -18.02
C ALA A 39 -16.43 -23.00 -18.99
N SER A 40 -16.51 -22.76 -20.29
CA SER A 40 -16.07 -23.72 -21.32
C SER A 40 -15.43 -23.01 -22.51
N TYR A 41 -14.67 -23.77 -23.31
CA TYR A 41 -14.00 -23.29 -24.51
C TYR A 41 -14.09 -24.31 -25.65
N PRO A 42 -14.01 -23.87 -26.91
CA PRO A 42 -14.07 -24.78 -28.05
C PRO A 42 -12.77 -25.56 -28.20
N LEU A 43 -12.88 -26.89 -28.21
CA LEU A 43 -11.77 -27.81 -28.47
C LEU A 43 -12.27 -28.93 -29.40
N ASN A 44 -11.66 -29.08 -30.58
CA ASN A 44 -11.98 -30.12 -31.54
C ASN A 44 -13.49 -30.24 -31.91
N GLY A 45 -14.18 -29.11 -31.99
CA GLY A 45 -15.60 -29.07 -32.31
C GLY A 45 -16.56 -29.32 -31.14
N VAL A 46 -16.03 -29.43 -29.92
CA VAL A 46 -16.80 -29.66 -28.68
C VAL A 46 -16.49 -28.58 -27.67
N CYS A 47 -17.50 -28.17 -26.91
CA CYS A 47 -17.32 -27.28 -25.76
C CYS A 47 -16.74 -28.05 -24.56
N THR A 48 -15.48 -27.78 -24.24
CA THR A 48 -14.74 -28.43 -23.16
C THR A 48 -14.74 -27.51 -21.93
N THR A 49 -15.03 -28.05 -20.76
CA THR A 49 -15.05 -27.30 -19.49
C THR A 49 -13.65 -26.81 -19.14
N CYS A 50 -13.54 -25.56 -18.63
CA CYS A 50 -12.29 -25.03 -18.07
C CYS A 50 -11.77 -25.93 -16.96
N THR A 51 -10.46 -26.21 -16.91
CA THR A 51 -9.85 -26.96 -15.80
C THR A 51 -9.73 -26.12 -14.54
N ALA A 52 -9.56 -24.79 -14.68
CA ALA A 52 -9.52 -23.87 -13.55
C ALA A 52 -10.91 -23.69 -12.93
N THR A 53 -11.05 -24.02 -11.65
CA THR A 53 -12.30 -23.83 -10.89
C THR A 53 -12.70 -22.37 -10.83
N ASN A 54 -14.02 -22.09 -10.87
CA ASN A 54 -14.59 -20.73 -10.82
C ASN A 54 -14.15 -19.81 -11.99
N CYS A 55 -13.62 -20.38 -13.07
CA CYS A 55 -13.27 -19.64 -14.27
C CYS A 55 -14.51 -19.45 -15.15
N SER A 56 -14.79 -18.23 -15.60
CA SER A 56 -15.90 -17.95 -16.51
C SER A 56 -15.48 -17.96 -17.97
N SER A 57 -14.24 -17.62 -18.29
CA SER A 57 -13.71 -17.62 -19.66
C SER A 57 -12.27 -18.17 -19.67
N CYS A 58 -12.04 -19.23 -20.46
CA CYS A 58 -10.76 -19.93 -20.55
C CYS A 58 -10.38 -20.30 -21.98
N PRO A 59 -10.10 -19.35 -22.88
CA PRO A 59 -9.68 -19.68 -24.23
C PRO A 59 -8.42 -20.56 -24.20
N GLY A 60 -8.53 -21.76 -24.84
CA GLY A 60 -7.44 -22.75 -24.84
C GLY A 60 -7.07 -23.25 -23.43
N ASP A 61 -8.04 -23.33 -22.51
CA ASP A 61 -7.90 -23.73 -21.10
C ASP A 61 -7.09 -22.79 -20.21
N SER A 62 -6.78 -21.59 -20.68
CA SER A 62 -6.15 -20.54 -19.87
C SER A 62 -7.22 -19.60 -19.32
N CYS A 63 -7.39 -19.56 -17.99
CA CYS A 63 -8.41 -18.71 -17.37
C CYS A 63 -8.09 -17.21 -17.57
N GLN A 64 -9.03 -16.49 -18.14
CA GLN A 64 -8.94 -15.03 -18.36
C GLN A 64 -9.87 -14.22 -17.48
N SER A 65 -11.01 -14.81 -17.08
CA SER A 65 -11.97 -14.15 -16.21
C SER A 65 -12.61 -15.14 -15.24
N CYS A 66 -12.99 -14.65 -14.07
CA CYS A 66 -13.61 -15.47 -13.03
C CYS A 66 -15.13 -15.31 -13.03
N LEU A 67 -15.83 -16.35 -12.57
CA LEU A 67 -17.25 -16.28 -12.25
C LEU A 67 -17.53 -15.18 -11.22
N SER A 68 -18.73 -14.63 -11.27
CA SER A 68 -19.17 -13.57 -10.35
C SER A 68 -18.90 -13.93 -8.89
N GLY A 69 -18.38 -12.97 -8.12
CA GLY A 69 -17.98 -13.19 -6.72
C GLY A 69 -16.57 -13.75 -6.52
N ASN A 70 -15.81 -14.00 -7.60
CA ASN A 70 -14.44 -14.44 -7.52
C ASN A 70 -13.48 -13.41 -8.13
N VAL A 71 -12.22 -13.46 -7.69
CA VAL A 71 -11.13 -12.58 -8.13
C VAL A 71 -10.02 -13.40 -8.77
N ILE A 72 -9.27 -12.79 -9.67
CA ILE A 72 -8.10 -13.39 -10.31
C ILE A 72 -6.92 -13.35 -9.33
N VAL A 73 -6.33 -14.52 -9.07
CA VAL A 73 -5.08 -14.67 -8.32
C VAL A 73 -4.04 -15.31 -9.22
N ILE A 74 -2.89 -14.67 -9.37
CA ILE A 74 -1.79 -15.17 -10.19
C ILE A 74 -0.73 -15.77 -9.26
N VAL A 75 -0.54 -17.10 -9.33
CA VAL A 75 0.48 -17.82 -8.55
C VAL A 75 1.45 -18.48 -9.53
N SER A 76 2.72 -18.10 -9.46
CA SER A 76 3.77 -18.67 -10.34
C SER A 76 3.43 -18.63 -11.84
N GLY A 77 2.72 -17.60 -12.27
CA GLY A 77 2.27 -17.42 -13.66
C GLY A 77 0.98 -18.17 -14.03
N ALA A 78 0.44 -19.01 -13.14
CA ALA A 78 -0.86 -19.65 -13.33
C ALA A 78 -1.99 -18.75 -12.79
N VAL A 79 -3.05 -18.60 -13.55
CA VAL A 79 -4.26 -17.85 -13.17
C VAL A 79 -5.24 -18.78 -12.46
N THR A 80 -5.66 -18.41 -11.27
CA THR A 80 -6.68 -19.11 -10.48
C THR A 80 -7.77 -18.13 -10.06
N CYS A 81 -9.00 -18.64 -9.86
CA CYS A 81 -10.12 -17.84 -9.38
C CYS A 81 -10.44 -18.22 -7.94
N GLN A 82 -10.41 -17.23 -7.05
CA GLN A 82 -10.65 -17.41 -5.62
C GLN A 82 -11.73 -16.42 -5.14
N SER A 83 -12.41 -16.74 -4.04
CA SER A 83 -13.44 -15.86 -3.46
C SER A 83 -12.87 -14.60 -2.79
N SER A 84 -11.58 -14.59 -2.48
CA SER A 84 -10.89 -13.44 -1.88
C SER A 84 -9.40 -13.48 -2.24
N CYS A 85 -8.76 -12.33 -2.13
CA CYS A 85 -7.32 -12.23 -2.30
C CYS A 85 -6.55 -12.88 -1.15
N PRO A 86 -5.39 -13.51 -1.42
CA PRO A 86 -4.49 -14.01 -0.39
C PRO A 86 -3.98 -12.88 0.53
N PRO A 87 -3.47 -13.21 1.74
CA PRO A 87 -2.76 -12.25 2.59
C PRO A 87 -1.64 -11.52 1.83
N ALA A 88 -1.34 -10.30 2.26
CA ALA A 88 -0.35 -9.42 1.65
C ALA A 88 -0.63 -9.09 0.18
N THR A 89 -1.89 -9.07 -0.23
CA THR A 89 -2.34 -8.63 -1.55
C THR A 89 -3.53 -7.65 -1.44
N PHE A 90 -3.76 -6.87 -2.50
CA PHE A 90 -4.90 -5.96 -2.63
C PHE A 90 -5.63 -6.19 -3.96
N ILE A 91 -6.92 -5.84 -3.99
CA ILE A 91 -7.74 -5.96 -5.19
C ILE A 91 -7.65 -4.68 -6.02
N SER A 92 -7.38 -4.84 -7.31
CA SER A 92 -7.56 -3.79 -8.30
C SER A 92 -8.12 -4.41 -9.59
N SER A 93 -9.21 -3.85 -10.12
CA SER A 93 -9.89 -4.35 -11.33
C SER A 93 -10.14 -5.87 -11.30
N ASN A 94 -10.59 -6.38 -10.16
CA ASN A 94 -10.89 -7.81 -9.93
C ASN A 94 -9.67 -8.75 -9.97
N ILE A 95 -8.46 -8.21 -9.88
CA ILE A 95 -7.19 -8.95 -9.83
C ILE A 95 -6.50 -8.68 -8.50
N CYS A 96 -5.93 -9.71 -7.88
CA CYS A 96 -5.12 -9.59 -6.69
C CYS A 96 -3.68 -9.27 -7.05
N TYR A 97 -3.18 -8.16 -6.54
CA TYR A 97 -1.80 -7.71 -6.69
C TYR A 97 -1.08 -7.77 -5.35
N SER A 98 0.20 -8.11 -5.37
CA SER A 98 1.03 -8.15 -4.15
C SER A 98 1.18 -6.75 -3.56
N CYS A 99 1.10 -6.67 -2.24
CA CYS A 99 1.55 -5.51 -1.48
C CYS A 99 3.06 -5.28 -1.68
N GLY A 100 3.55 -4.12 -1.30
CA GLY A 100 4.98 -3.83 -1.28
C GLY A 100 5.74 -4.76 -0.32
N THR A 101 7.07 -4.72 -0.41
CA THR A 101 7.95 -5.55 0.42
C THR A 101 7.68 -5.35 1.91
N ASN A 102 7.60 -6.45 2.66
CA ASN A 102 7.34 -6.48 4.11
C ASN A 102 5.98 -5.89 4.55
N CYS A 103 5.03 -5.77 3.64
CA CYS A 103 3.70 -5.24 3.89
C CYS A 103 2.67 -6.36 3.95
N ASP A 104 1.96 -6.48 5.06
CA ASP A 104 0.91 -7.48 5.27
C ASP A 104 -0.47 -6.99 4.83
N VAL A 105 -0.74 -5.69 4.95
CA VAL A 105 -2.00 -5.07 4.55
C VAL A 105 -1.73 -3.78 3.77
N CYS A 106 -2.28 -3.67 2.59
CA CYS A 106 -2.11 -2.49 1.72
C CYS A 106 -3.38 -2.17 0.92
N THR A 107 -3.47 -0.95 0.44
CA THR A 107 -4.48 -0.50 -0.52
C THR A 107 -3.92 -0.36 -1.94
N SER A 108 -2.60 -0.35 -2.08
CA SER A 108 -1.86 -0.37 -3.35
C SER A 108 -0.45 -0.90 -3.11
N ALA A 109 0.32 -1.17 -4.17
CA ALA A 109 1.71 -1.63 -4.06
C ALA A 109 2.65 -0.66 -3.30
N THR A 110 2.28 0.62 -3.20
CA THR A 110 3.07 1.69 -2.57
C THR A 110 2.41 2.28 -1.32
N SER A 111 1.26 1.75 -0.89
CA SER A 111 0.50 2.27 0.26
C SER A 111 0.22 1.16 1.25
N CYS A 112 1.21 0.87 2.09
CA CYS A 112 1.09 -0.07 3.20
C CYS A 112 0.36 0.56 4.38
N SER A 113 -0.52 -0.20 5.01
CA SER A 113 -1.19 0.18 6.26
C SER A 113 -0.75 -0.66 7.45
N GLN A 114 -0.20 -1.86 7.20
CA GLN A 114 0.33 -2.72 8.25
C GLN A 114 1.55 -3.48 7.73
N CYS A 115 2.67 -3.33 8.41
CA CYS A 115 3.91 -4.03 8.12
C CYS A 115 3.98 -5.39 8.83
N ASN A 116 4.82 -6.29 8.31
CA ASN A 116 5.14 -7.53 9.01
C ASN A 116 5.91 -7.26 10.33
N ASN A 117 5.98 -8.27 11.18
CA ASN A 117 6.53 -8.16 12.55
C ASN A 117 8.00 -7.72 12.64
N SER A 118 8.75 -7.70 11.53
CA SER A 118 10.18 -7.35 11.52
C SER A 118 10.46 -5.93 11.03
N THR A 119 9.42 -5.18 10.66
CA THR A 119 9.54 -3.85 10.06
C THR A 119 8.56 -2.85 10.68
N SER A 120 8.84 -1.56 10.48
CA SER A 120 8.02 -0.47 11.01
C SER A 120 7.46 0.39 9.88
N LEU A 121 6.20 0.77 10.03
CA LEU A 121 5.49 1.60 9.07
C LEU A 121 5.98 3.05 9.13
N TYR A 122 6.39 3.59 8.00
CA TYR A 122 6.76 4.98 7.80
C TYR A 122 6.23 5.49 6.46
N LEU A 123 5.32 6.46 6.49
CA LEU A 123 4.72 7.10 5.30
C LEU A 123 4.23 6.10 4.23
N GLY A 124 3.61 5.00 4.65
CA GLY A 124 3.08 3.97 3.73
C GLY A 124 4.11 2.93 3.28
N TYR A 125 5.34 2.96 3.80
CA TYR A 125 6.40 1.99 3.51
C TYR A 125 6.82 1.24 4.77
N CYS A 126 7.28 0.01 4.59
CA CYS A 126 7.79 -0.82 5.68
C CYS A 126 9.32 -0.78 5.70
N LEU A 127 9.88 -0.25 6.77
CA LEU A 127 11.32 -0.06 6.94
C LEU A 127 11.85 -1.01 8.03
N ALA A 128 13.04 -1.59 7.81
CA ALA A 128 13.73 -2.40 8.81
C ALA A 128 14.19 -1.58 10.03
N ALA A 129 14.42 -0.28 9.85
CA ALA A 129 14.72 0.67 10.90
C ALA A 129 14.06 2.00 10.58
N CYS A 130 13.56 2.69 11.60
CA CYS A 130 12.99 4.02 11.43
C CYS A 130 14.07 5.05 11.06
N PRO A 131 13.73 6.10 10.28
CA PRO A 131 14.64 7.19 9.97
C PRO A 131 15.13 7.92 11.22
N THR A 132 16.24 8.65 11.09
CA THR A 132 16.76 9.55 12.14
C THR A 132 15.65 10.50 12.61
N GLY A 133 15.50 10.65 13.92
CA GLY A 133 14.42 11.44 14.53
C GLY A 133 13.14 10.64 14.80
N PHE A 134 13.11 9.35 14.49
CA PHE A 134 11.99 8.45 14.75
C PHE A 134 12.43 7.19 15.49
N THR A 135 11.52 6.59 16.24
CA THR A 135 11.67 5.28 16.88
C THR A 135 10.46 4.41 16.60
N SER A 136 10.63 3.09 16.62
CA SER A 136 9.52 2.16 16.39
C SER A 136 8.67 2.00 17.66
N VAL A 137 7.39 2.34 17.54
CA VAL A 137 6.38 2.11 18.58
C VAL A 137 5.27 1.26 17.98
N SER A 138 5.10 0.06 18.49
CA SER A 138 4.07 -0.90 18.00
C SER A 138 4.07 -1.07 16.47
N GLY A 139 5.26 -1.13 15.86
CA GLY A 139 5.40 -1.31 14.41
C GLY A 139 5.18 -0.05 13.57
N VAL A 140 5.15 1.13 14.18
CA VAL A 140 5.02 2.43 13.49
C VAL A 140 6.19 3.33 13.88
N CYS A 141 6.83 3.97 12.90
CA CYS A 141 7.87 4.96 13.16
C CYS A 141 7.24 6.25 13.72
N THR A 142 7.42 6.46 15.01
CA THR A 142 6.89 7.60 15.75
C THR A 142 8.04 8.59 16.00
N PRO A 143 7.81 9.91 15.84
CA PRO A 143 8.86 10.90 16.05
C PRO A 143 9.33 10.89 17.50
N CYS A 144 10.65 11.04 17.69
CA CYS A 144 11.26 11.30 18.98
C CYS A 144 10.71 12.63 19.55
N GLN A 145 10.87 12.83 20.84
CA GLN A 145 10.55 14.12 21.47
C GLN A 145 11.35 15.28 20.86
N SER A 146 10.83 16.49 21.04
CA SER A 146 11.44 17.72 20.51
C SER A 146 12.91 17.87 20.93
N GLY A 147 13.73 18.31 20.01
CA GLY A 147 15.17 18.50 20.25
C GLY A 147 16.01 17.22 20.15
N CYS A 148 15.40 16.06 19.97
CA CYS A 148 16.05 14.78 19.93
C CYS A 148 16.40 14.36 18.48
N LYS A 149 17.66 13.98 18.26
CA LYS A 149 18.14 13.47 16.98
C LYS A 149 17.91 11.96 16.86
N THR A 150 18.19 11.22 17.93
CA THR A 150 17.92 9.78 18.02
C THR A 150 17.39 9.43 19.40
N CYS A 151 16.45 8.52 19.50
CA CYS A 151 15.82 8.11 20.74
C CYS A 151 15.67 6.59 20.83
N SER A 152 15.68 6.03 22.03
CA SER A 152 15.37 4.65 22.31
C SER A 152 13.87 4.38 22.36
N ASP A 153 13.12 5.35 22.84
CA ASP A 153 11.66 5.42 22.87
C ASP A 153 11.21 6.88 22.73
N ILE A 154 9.90 7.14 22.63
CA ILE A 154 9.36 8.48 22.38
C ILE A 154 9.72 9.53 23.47
N ASN A 155 10.09 9.08 24.66
CA ASN A 155 10.39 9.96 25.81
C ASN A 155 11.88 9.96 26.18
N THR A 156 12.70 9.06 25.60
CA THR A 156 14.10 8.88 26.00
C THR A 156 15.03 9.17 24.83
N CYS A 157 15.61 10.35 24.83
CA CYS A 157 16.57 10.76 23.83
C CYS A 157 17.95 10.13 24.09
N THR A 158 18.54 9.54 23.04
CA THR A 158 19.91 9.01 23.10
C THR A 158 20.93 10.03 22.58
N ASN A 159 20.57 10.82 21.56
CA ASN A 159 21.39 11.92 21.05
C ASN A 159 20.51 13.13 20.77
N CYS A 160 20.99 14.29 21.15
CA CYS A 160 20.32 15.54 20.90
C CYS A 160 20.68 16.16 19.55
N ASN A 161 19.83 17.03 19.04
CA ASN A 161 20.15 17.90 17.91
C ASN A 161 21.29 18.84 18.26
N SER A 162 21.98 19.37 17.24
CA SER A 162 23.11 20.31 17.42
C SER A 162 22.70 21.48 18.30
N GLY A 163 23.56 21.81 19.28
CA GLY A 163 23.33 22.91 20.24
C GLY A 163 22.53 22.53 21.48
N LEU A 164 22.06 21.28 21.56
CA LEU A 164 21.39 20.75 22.75
C LEU A 164 22.25 19.69 23.43
N THR A 165 22.12 19.57 24.76
CA THR A 165 22.72 18.52 25.57
C THR A 165 21.65 17.67 26.24
N ASN A 166 21.92 16.38 26.37
CA ASN A 166 21.08 15.46 27.12
C ASN A 166 21.25 15.77 28.63
N ASP A 167 20.15 15.98 29.34
CA ASP A 167 20.12 16.27 30.76
C ASP A 167 20.41 15.08 31.68
N GLY A 168 20.69 13.91 31.10
CA GLY A 168 20.88 12.62 31.80
C GLY A 168 19.57 11.88 32.09
N ASN A 169 18.41 12.52 31.92
CA ASN A 169 17.09 11.92 32.06
C ASN A 169 16.43 11.62 30.72
N GLY A 170 17.21 11.73 29.62
CA GLY A 170 16.69 11.46 28.28
C GLY A 170 16.00 12.64 27.61
N THR A 171 16.08 13.85 28.18
CA THR A 171 15.55 15.09 27.62
C THR A 171 16.66 15.96 27.04
N CYS A 172 16.43 16.55 25.89
CA CYS A 172 17.37 17.48 25.27
C CYS A 172 17.04 18.93 25.65
N SER A 173 17.97 19.56 26.33
CA SER A 173 17.87 20.95 26.72
C SER A 173 19.15 21.72 26.35
N TYR A 174 19.06 23.03 26.32
CA TYR A 174 20.25 23.86 26.17
C TYR A 174 21.19 23.62 27.34
N SER A 175 22.49 23.49 27.07
CA SER A 175 23.53 23.48 28.10
C SER A 175 23.56 24.88 28.75
N ASN A 176 22.68 25.06 29.75
CA ASN A 176 22.61 26.32 30.48
C ASN A 176 23.77 26.45 31.44
N ASN A 177 24.93 26.84 30.89
CA ASN A 177 25.89 27.58 31.72
C ASN A 177 25.63 29.12 31.75
N ASN A 178 24.56 29.56 31.07
CA ASN A 178 24.09 30.95 31.09
C ASN A 178 22.57 31.00 31.29
N THR A 179 22.14 31.52 32.41
CA THR A 179 20.77 31.75 32.84
C THR A 179 20.05 32.86 32.05
N VAL A 180 20.08 32.83 30.73
CA VAL A 180 19.35 33.79 29.90
C VAL A 180 18.07 33.16 29.40
N ASN A 181 16.96 33.40 30.09
CA ASN A 181 15.62 33.12 29.61
C ASN A 181 15.25 34.14 28.52
N CYS A 182 15.37 33.74 27.27
CA CYS A 182 14.88 34.55 26.16
C CYS A 182 13.37 34.41 25.99
N SER A 183 12.71 35.52 25.66
CA SER A 183 11.28 35.52 25.32
C SER A 183 10.97 34.68 24.05
N ILE A 184 9.71 34.31 23.88
CA ILE A 184 9.21 33.67 22.65
C ILE A 184 9.66 34.50 21.43
N GLY A 185 10.16 33.82 20.39
CA GLY A 185 10.72 34.44 19.19
C GLY A 185 12.20 34.79 19.30
N TYR A 186 12.87 34.46 20.42
CA TYR A 186 14.30 34.72 20.64
C TYR A 186 15.00 33.45 21.16
N TYR A 187 16.30 33.32 20.90
CA TYR A 187 17.18 32.25 21.40
C TYR A 187 18.44 32.85 22.06
N ALA A 188 19.03 32.14 23.01
CA ALA A 188 20.30 32.55 23.60
C ALA A 188 21.44 32.22 22.63
N ASN A 189 22.17 33.26 22.18
CA ASN A 189 23.35 33.08 21.33
C ASN A 189 24.58 32.65 22.15
N THR A 190 25.68 32.35 21.49
CA THR A 190 26.93 31.89 22.10
C THR A 190 27.57 32.90 23.05
N LEU A 191 27.17 34.18 23.01
CA LEU A 191 27.62 35.25 23.86
C LEU A 191 26.70 35.48 25.09
N GLY A 192 25.63 34.65 25.22
CA GLY A 192 24.66 34.80 26.33
C GLY A 192 23.64 35.91 26.12
N ASN A 193 23.52 36.43 24.89
CA ASN A 193 22.51 37.45 24.56
C ASN A 193 21.34 36.80 23.80
N CYS A 194 20.13 37.36 23.95
CA CYS A 194 18.98 36.93 23.17
C CYS A 194 19.05 37.49 21.75
N SER A 195 19.08 36.60 20.77
CA SER A 195 19.00 36.91 19.36
C SER A 195 17.67 36.42 18.77
N GLN A 196 17.16 37.10 17.76
CA GLN A 196 15.85 36.81 17.18
C GLN A 196 15.86 35.50 16.39
N CYS A 197 14.84 34.68 16.59
CA CYS A 197 14.56 33.54 15.74
C CYS A 197 14.21 33.97 14.32
N TYR A 198 14.28 33.02 13.35
CA TYR A 198 13.70 33.26 12.04
C TYR A 198 12.21 33.61 12.18
N PRO A 199 11.65 34.56 11.43
CA PRO A 199 10.32 35.16 11.70
C PRO A 199 9.14 34.16 11.75
N THR A 200 9.25 32.98 11.12
CA THR A 200 8.21 31.98 11.17
C THR A 200 8.30 31.04 12.38
N CYS A 201 9.42 31.05 13.11
CA CYS A 201 9.61 30.20 14.30
C CYS A 201 9.01 30.89 15.55
N GLN A 202 8.22 30.14 16.29
CA GLN A 202 7.77 30.56 17.63
C GLN A 202 8.90 30.38 18.65
N THR A 203 9.61 29.25 18.59
CA THR A 203 10.86 28.99 19.33
C THR A 203 11.90 28.41 18.37
N CYS A 204 13.20 28.66 18.62
CA CYS A 204 14.26 28.24 17.71
C CYS A 204 15.59 27.95 18.43
N LEU A 205 16.51 27.27 17.74
CA LEU A 205 17.88 27.01 18.16
C LEU A 205 18.88 28.05 17.67
N GLY A 206 18.51 28.81 16.65
CA GLY A 206 19.33 29.77 15.93
C GLY A 206 18.47 30.69 15.08
N GLY A 207 19.13 31.56 14.31
CA GLY A 207 18.45 32.53 13.46
C GLY A 207 18.17 32.06 12.01
N GLN A 208 18.51 30.80 11.67
CA GLN A 208 18.29 30.26 10.33
C GLN A 208 16.85 29.76 10.15
N VAL A 209 16.37 29.71 8.91
CA VAL A 209 15.03 29.19 8.57
C VAL A 209 14.82 27.72 9.00
N THR A 210 15.90 26.94 9.09
CA THR A 210 15.92 25.53 9.48
C THR A 210 16.06 25.28 10.98
N ASP A 211 16.14 26.33 11.78
CA ASP A 211 16.41 26.24 13.22
C ASP A 211 15.14 26.29 14.08
N CYS A 212 13.95 26.25 13.49
CA CYS A 212 12.69 26.27 14.23
C CYS A 212 12.51 25.01 15.07
N LEU A 213 12.06 25.19 16.31
CA LEU A 213 11.61 24.14 17.21
C LEU A 213 10.09 24.07 17.27
N THR A 214 9.44 25.22 17.28
CA THR A 214 7.98 25.33 17.20
C THR A 214 7.60 26.46 16.24
N CYS A 215 6.41 26.36 15.68
CA CYS A 215 5.86 27.35 14.75
C CYS A 215 4.76 28.18 15.43
N PHE A 216 4.55 29.40 14.95
CA PHE A 216 3.33 30.14 15.27
C PHE A 216 2.10 29.40 14.75
N SER A 217 0.94 29.62 15.37
CA SER A 217 -0.35 29.03 15.00
C SER A 217 -0.64 29.23 13.50
N GLY A 218 -1.06 28.15 12.81
CA GLY A 218 -1.32 28.15 11.36
C GLY A 218 -0.13 27.70 10.51
N SER A 219 1.00 27.32 11.11
CA SER A 219 2.15 26.73 10.41
C SER A 219 2.49 25.34 10.95
N ILE A 220 3.06 24.50 10.09
CA ILE A 220 3.49 23.12 10.41
C ILE A 220 5.01 23.08 10.39
N LEU A 221 5.61 22.47 11.42
CA LEU A 221 7.05 22.24 11.48
C LEU A 221 7.42 21.02 10.61
N THR A 222 8.30 21.27 9.63
CA THR A 222 8.83 20.22 8.75
C THR A 222 10.33 20.39 8.63
N ASN A 223 11.11 19.41 9.13
CA ASN A 223 12.59 19.42 9.09
C ASN A 223 13.19 20.74 9.64
N GLY A 224 12.67 21.27 10.74
CA GLY A 224 13.16 22.51 11.34
C GLY A 224 12.66 23.79 10.66
N VAL A 225 11.84 23.69 9.62
CA VAL A 225 11.25 24.82 8.90
C VAL A 225 9.75 24.92 9.20
N CYS A 226 9.28 26.10 9.50
CA CYS A 226 7.85 26.38 9.64
C CYS A 226 7.26 26.74 8.28
N ILE A 227 6.40 25.89 7.76
CA ILE A 227 5.67 26.12 6.51
C ILE A 227 4.19 26.40 6.81
N THR A 228 3.63 27.41 6.16
CA THR A 228 2.19 27.66 6.23
C THR A 228 1.45 26.54 5.51
N SER A 229 0.47 25.91 6.18
CA SER A 229 -0.43 24.99 5.49
C SER A 229 -1.20 25.78 4.42
N CYS A 230 -0.95 25.50 3.15
CA CYS A 230 -1.87 25.96 2.10
C CYS A 230 -3.18 25.20 2.30
N ASN A 231 -4.22 25.88 2.80
CA ASN A 231 -5.57 25.37 2.68
C ASN A 231 -5.90 25.34 1.18
N SER A 232 -5.87 24.16 0.57
CA SER A 232 -6.50 23.95 -0.73
C SER A 232 -8.01 24.12 -0.52
N ASN A 233 -8.54 25.25 -0.98
CA ASN A 233 -9.96 25.40 -1.26
C ASN A 233 -10.37 24.46 -2.39
#